data_825d49f146948852bd1725bc6acedd4e
#
_entry.id   825d49f146948852bd1725bc6acedd4e
#
_cell.length_a   1.000
_cell.length_b   1.000
_cell.length_c   1.000
_cell.angle_alpha   90.00
_cell.angle_beta   90.00
_cell.angle_gamma   90.00
#
_symmetry.space_group_name_H-M   'P 1'
#
loop_
_entity.id
_entity.type
_entity.pdbx_description
1 polymer ?
#
loop_
_entity_poly.entity_id
_entity_poly.type
_entity_poly.pdbx_seq_one_letter_code
_entity_poly.pdbx_strand_id
1 'polypeptide(L)'
;MMDEEVIHLMLGEINSSSKTILGYSKAVGILLYGGFSILGLVLGYFLPRIADWALKLPWLPFEGPIKLIHALNGPWLPTILAILGFIAGIVIAYIAIKEILIITLTDQEILLEKDEQKTRLLNEQIESVFLDGKELVILGKSGYELVREKHDDSPKKICEAFINHGYSWLAEGDPFKDEYKRWVPDSPELSLSANALMKAREMALKKNEVKDVKELRKELEKLGYIVRDEETCQYWRKVVKIG
;
A
#
# COMPACT_ATOMS: atom_id res chain seq x y z
N MET A 1 5.02 -53.23 -10.45
CA MET A 1 3.91 -52.41 -10.87
C MET A 1 3.67 -51.46 -9.71
N MET A 2 4.15 -50.27 -9.79
CA MET A 2 3.96 -49.23 -8.75
C MET A 2 2.55 -48.67 -8.92
N ASP A 3 1.76 -48.65 -7.84
CA ASP A 3 0.37 -48.23 -7.88
C ASP A 3 0.27 -46.77 -8.34
N GLU A 4 -0.66 -46.49 -9.28
CA GLU A 4 -0.97 -45.13 -9.78
C GLU A 4 -1.32 -44.17 -8.65
N GLU A 5 -1.89 -44.66 -7.55
CA GLU A 5 -2.20 -43.90 -6.34
C GLU A 5 -0.95 -43.33 -5.64
N VAL A 6 0.15 -44.12 -5.61
CA VAL A 6 1.43 -43.69 -5.01
C VAL A 6 2.09 -42.61 -5.88
N ILE A 7 1.95 -42.73 -7.21
CA ILE A 7 2.45 -41.68 -8.14
C ILE A 7 1.64 -40.42 -8.01
N HIS A 8 0.30 -40.51 -7.84
CA HIS A 8 -0.56 -39.35 -7.63
C HIS A 8 -0.32 -38.67 -6.30
N LEU A 9 -0.03 -39.42 -5.23
CA LEU A 9 0.37 -38.90 -3.92
C LEU A 9 1.76 -38.23 -3.96
N MET A 10 2.73 -38.86 -4.64
CA MET A 10 4.06 -38.25 -4.82
C MET A 10 4.03 -37.01 -5.71
N LEU A 11 3.20 -36.98 -6.75
CA LEU A 11 3.00 -35.79 -7.59
C LEU A 11 2.23 -34.70 -6.85
N GLY A 12 1.37 -35.04 -5.90
CA GLY A 12 0.68 -34.10 -5.02
C GLY A 12 1.60 -33.47 -3.97
N GLU A 13 2.60 -34.21 -3.48
CA GLU A 13 3.60 -33.67 -2.53
C GLU A 13 4.71 -32.85 -3.20
N ILE A 14 5.02 -33.10 -4.46
CA ILE A 14 6.02 -32.32 -5.23
C ILE A 14 5.48 -30.92 -5.58
N ASN A 15 4.15 -30.70 -5.50
CA ASN A 15 3.53 -29.40 -5.81
C ASN A 15 3.19 -28.54 -4.58
N SER A 16 3.77 -28.84 -3.42
CA SER A 16 3.84 -27.95 -2.29
C SER A 16 4.99 -26.95 -2.51
N SER A 17 4.87 -26.08 -3.54
CA SER A 17 5.73 -24.93 -3.63
C SER A 17 5.60 -24.16 -2.32
N SER A 18 6.72 -23.99 -1.61
CA SER A 18 6.75 -23.23 -0.36
C SER A 18 6.10 -21.86 -0.64
N LYS A 19 5.08 -21.52 0.12
CA LYS A 19 4.35 -20.27 -0.04
C LYS A 19 4.69 -19.35 1.11
N THR A 20 5.26 -18.19 0.82
CA THR A 20 5.52 -17.14 1.80
C THR A 20 4.55 -15.98 1.61
N ILE A 21 3.97 -15.51 2.70
CA ILE A 21 3.06 -14.35 2.69
C ILE A 21 3.74 -13.23 3.47
N LEU A 22 3.92 -12.10 2.79
CA LEU A 22 4.33 -10.83 3.35
C LEU A 22 3.11 -9.91 3.49
N GLY A 23 3.16 -9.01 4.46
CA GLY A 23 2.04 -8.18 4.87
C GLY A 23 1.45 -8.68 6.19
N TYR A 24 0.17 -8.40 6.44
CA TYR A 24 -0.45 -8.81 7.69
C TYR A 24 -1.04 -10.22 7.63
N SER A 25 -0.99 -10.94 8.76
CA SER A 25 -1.66 -12.22 8.90
C SER A 25 -3.17 -12.03 9.15
N LYS A 26 -3.97 -13.08 8.88
CA LYS A 26 -5.41 -13.08 9.20
C LYS A 26 -5.68 -12.74 10.67
N ALA A 27 -4.80 -13.14 11.59
CA ALA A 27 -4.91 -12.83 13.02
C ALA A 27 -4.80 -11.33 13.30
N VAL A 28 -3.90 -10.62 12.61
CA VAL A 28 -3.75 -9.16 12.72
C VAL A 28 -4.99 -8.46 12.16
N GLY A 29 -5.56 -8.95 11.06
CA GLY A 29 -6.82 -8.44 10.53
C GLY A 29 -7.96 -8.52 11.56
N ILE A 30 -8.14 -9.68 12.19
CA ILE A 30 -9.14 -9.88 13.26
C ILE A 30 -8.88 -8.94 14.43
N LEU A 31 -7.61 -8.76 14.83
CA LEU A 31 -7.23 -7.85 15.91
C LEU A 31 -7.56 -6.40 15.58
N LEU A 32 -7.32 -5.97 14.34
CA LEU A 32 -7.64 -4.60 13.88
C LEU A 32 -9.15 -4.37 13.87
N TYR A 33 -9.94 -5.29 13.28
CA TYR A 33 -11.39 -5.17 13.31
C TYR A 33 -11.93 -5.14 14.74
N GLY A 34 -11.50 -6.08 15.60
CA GLY A 34 -11.92 -6.12 17.00
C GLY A 34 -11.49 -4.88 17.77
N GLY A 35 -10.23 -4.46 17.63
CA GLY A 35 -9.68 -3.31 18.32
C GLY A 35 -10.37 -2.00 17.97
N PHE A 36 -10.51 -1.69 16.68
CA PHE A 36 -11.19 -0.47 16.24
C PHE A 36 -12.68 -0.46 16.57
N SER A 37 -13.35 -1.63 16.48
CA SER A 37 -14.76 -1.73 16.83
C SER A 37 -15.01 -1.52 18.32
N ILE A 38 -14.20 -2.13 19.18
CA ILE A 38 -14.29 -1.95 20.63
C ILE A 38 -13.94 -0.51 21.02
N LEU A 39 -12.90 0.05 20.45
CA LEU A 39 -12.51 1.44 20.68
C LEU A 39 -13.62 2.39 20.28
N GLY A 40 -14.23 2.20 19.11
CA GLY A 40 -15.35 2.99 18.61
C GLY A 40 -16.57 2.88 19.54
N LEU A 41 -16.89 1.67 19.99
CA LEU A 41 -17.97 1.42 20.94
C LEU A 41 -17.76 2.18 22.27
N VAL A 42 -16.55 2.08 22.84
CA VAL A 42 -16.19 2.75 24.11
C VAL A 42 -16.25 4.26 23.94
N LEU A 43 -15.63 4.81 22.89
CA LEU A 43 -15.65 6.24 22.62
C LEU A 43 -17.09 6.74 22.40
N GLY A 44 -17.90 6.01 21.62
CA GLY A 44 -19.29 6.35 21.38
C GLY A 44 -20.11 6.38 22.68
N TYR A 45 -19.92 5.38 23.55
CA TYR A 45 -20.63 5.34 24.84
C TYR A 45 -20.27 6.52 25.77
N PHE A 46 -19.00 6.92 25.79
CA PHE A 46 -18.55 8.02 26.64
C PHE A 46 -18.71 9.40 25.98
N LEU A 47 -19.05 9.47 24.70
CA LEU A 47 -19.13 10.72 23.93
C LEU A 47 -20.05 11.78 24.57
N PRO A 48 -21.26 11.45 25.15
CA PRO A 48 -22.08 12.45 25.84
C PRO A 48 -21.37 13.06 27.05
N ARG A 49 -20.67 12.23 27.84
CA ARG A 49 -19.90 12.70 29.01
C ARG A 49 -18.72 13.57 28.61
N ILE A 50 -18.05 13.21 27.52
CA ILE A 50 -16.95 14.00 26.92
C ILE A 50 -17.50 15.34 26.44
N ALA A 51 -18.68 15.35 25.79
CA ALA A 51 -19.34 16.57 25.33
C ALA A 51 -19.71 17.49 26.51
N ASP A 52 -20.29 16.95 27.56
CA ASP A 52 -20.63 17.71 28.78
C ASP A 52 -19.40 18.31 29.47
N TRP A 53 -18.28 17.57 29.47
CA TRP A 53 -17.01 18.07 29.98
C TRP A 53 -16.42 19.17 29.08
N ALA A 54 -16.46 18.96 27.76
CA ALA A 54 -15.91 19.89 26.76
C ALA A 54 -16.65 21.24 26.82
N LEU A 55 -17.96 21.25 27.01
CA LEU A 55 -18.76 22.49 27.14
C LEU A 55 -18.35 23.38 28.33
N LYS A 56 -17.58 22.85 29.29
CA LYS A 56 -17.03 23.62 30.41
C LYS A 56 -15.73 24.34 30.10
N LEU A 57 -15.12 24.06 28.94
CA LEU A 57 -13.86 24.68 28.52
C LEU A 57 -14.12 26.08 27.99
N PRO A 58 -13.26 27.06 28.31
CA PRO A 58 -13.44 28.47 27.88
C PRO A 58 -13.17 28.64 26.36
N TRP A 59 -12.60 27.64 25.73
CA TRP A 59 -12.31 27.61 24.31
C TRP A 59 -12.73 26.25 23.73
N LEU A 60 -13.76 26.27 22.90
CA LEU A 60 -14.38 25.07 22.39
C LEU A 60 -14.23 24.99 20.86
N PRO A 61 -13.39 24.11 20.29
CA PRO A 61 -13.48 23.78 18.89
C PRO A 61 -14.73 22.91 18.64
N PHE A 62 -15.42 23.15 17.52
CA PHE A 62 -16.60 22.37 17.10
C PHE A 62 -17.83 22.49 18.03
N GLU A 63 -18.16 23.70 18.49
CA GLU A 63 -19.32 23.94 19.36
C GLU A 63 -20.66 23.36 18.84
N GLY A 64 -20.89 23.40 17.52
CA GLY A 64 -22.15 22.95 16.91
C GLY A 64 -22.46 21.47 17.18
N PRO A 65 -21.62 20.54 16.76
CA PRO A 65 -21.79 19.11 17.05
C PRO A 65 -21.88 18.78 18.55
N ILE A 66 -21.08 19.45 19.40
CA ILE A 66 -21.06 19.20 20.84
C ILE A 66 -22.37 19.67 21.49
N LYS A 67 -22.88 20.84 21.12
CA LYS A 67 -24.18 21.35 21.59
C LYS A 67 -25.34 20.48 21.11
N LEU A 68 -25.26 19.90 19.92
CA LEU A 68 -26.26 18.96 19.40
C LEU A 68 -26.32 17.67 20.25
N ILE A 69 -25.18 17.09 20.58
CA ILE A 69 -25.09 15.90 21.45
C ILE A 69 -25.68 16.21 22.83
N HIS A 70 -25.36 17.37 23.39
CA HIS A 70 -25.91 17.81 24.69
C HIS A 70 -27.43 18.06 24.63
N ALA A 71 -27.94 18.64 23.56
CA ALA A 71 -29.37 18.91 23.37
C ALA A 71 -30.21 17.65 23.21
N LEU A 72 -29.65 16.57 22.69
CA LEU A 72 -30.29 15.27 22.52
C LEU A 72 -30.21 14.40 23.79
N ASN A 73 -29.81 14.95 24.94
CA ASN A 73 -29.52 14.22 26.15
C ASN A 73 -30.72 13.38 26.64
N GLY A 74 -30.57 12.06 26.57
CA GLY A 74 -31.56 11.07 27.01
C GLY A 74 -30.87 9.76 27.41
N PRO A 75 -31.52 8.90 28.22
CA PRO A 75 -30.89 7.67 28.71
C PRO A 75 -30.51 6.68 27.60
N TRP A 76 -31.07 6.83 26.42
CA TRP A 76 -30.83 6.00 25.24
C TRP A 76 -29.63 6.50 24.38
N LEU A 77 -29.25 7.78 24.52
CA LEU A 77 -28.22 8.40 23.67
C LEU A 77 -26.86 7.70 23.75
N PRO A 78 -26.31 7.35 24.95
CA PRO A 78 -25.03 6.64 25.03
C PRO A 78 -25.04 5.32 24.30
N THR A 79 -26.17 4.57 24.34
CA THR A 79 -26.32 3.28 23.67
C THR A 79 -26.31 3.44 22.15
N ILE A 80 -27.03 4.41 21.61
CA ILE A 80 -27.04 4.68 20.16
C ILE A 80 -25.66 5.12 19.69
N LEU A 81 -25.00 6.03 20.41
CA LEU A 81 -23.66 6.50 20.05
C LEU A 81 -22.62 5.37 20.17
N ALA A 82 -22.77 4.44 21.11
CA ALA A 82 -21.93 3.25 21.20
C ALA A 82 -22.09 2.35 19.96
N ILE A 83 -23.31 2.12 19.50
CA ILE A 83 -23.58 1.33 18.29
C ILE A 83 -23.01 2.03 17.04
N LEU A 84 -23.22 3.32 16.90
CA LEU A 84 -22.67 4.11 15.81
C LEU A 84 -21.13 4.12 15.83
N GLY A 85 -20.54 4.26 17.01
CA GLY A 85 -19.09 4.17 17.20
C GLY A 85 -18.54 2.79 16.84
N PHE A 86 -19.24 1.71 17.21
CA PHE A 86 -18.87 0.35 16.80
C PHE A 86 -18.87 0.17 15.29
N ILE A 87 -19.91 0.64 14.60
CA ILE A 87 -20.01 0.59 13.14
C ILE A 87 -18.89 1.44 12.51
N ALA A 88 -18.67 2.66 13.00
CA ALA A 88 -17.59 3.52 12.54
C ALA A 88 -16.22 2.85 12.71
N GLY A 89 -15.98 2.15 13.83
CA GLY A 89 -14.78 1.37 14.06
C GLY A 89 -14.56 0.26 13.02
N ILE A 90 -15.62 -0.47 12.65
CA ILE A 90 -15.56 -1.47 11.58
C ILE A 90 -15.18 -0.82 10.24
N VAL A 91 -15.80 0.31 9.90
CA VAL A 91 -15.51 1.02 8.63
C VAL A 91 -14.07 1.52 8.59
N ILE A 92 -13.56 2.08 9.69
CA ILE A 92 -12.16 2.52 9.79
C ILE A 92 -11.21 1.35 9.64
N ALA A 93 -11.48 0.21 10.32
CA ALA A 93 -10.68 -1.00 10.18
C ALA A 93 -10.65 -1.51 8.73
N TYR A 94 -11.81 -1.53 8.06
CA TYR A 94 -11.91 -1.94 6.66
C TYR A 94 -11.05 -1.05 5.74
N ILE A 95 -11.15 0.28 5.88
CA ILE A 95 -10.36 1.23 5.09
C ILE A 95 -8.86 1.02 5.34
N ALA A 96 -8.45 0.91 6.62
CA ALA A 96 -7.06 0.71 6.98
C ALA A 96 -6.47 -0.58 6.41
N ILE A 97 -7.23 -1.67 6.47
CA ILE A 97 -6.78 -2.99 5.98
C ILE A 97 -6.70 -3.01 4.45
N LYS A 98 -7.62 -2.35 3.77
CA LYS A 98 -7.68 -2.32 2.31
C LYS A 98 -6.42 -1.69 1.68
N GLU A 99 -5.79 -0.73 2.35
CA GLU A 99 -4.59 -0.05 1.88
C GLU A 99 -3.30 -0.88 2.04
N ILE A 100 -3.34 -1.97 2.82
CA ILE A 100 -2.14 -2.78 3.09
C ILE A 100 -1.85 -3.68 1.89
N LEU A 101 -0.60 -3.63 1.43
CA LEU A 101 -0.10 -4.53 0.39
C LEU A 101 0.15 -5.92 0.98
N ILE A 102 -0.50 -6.93 0.40
CA ILE A 102 -0.23 -8.34 0.69
C ILE A 102 0.52 -8.93 -0.50
N ILE A 103 1.64 -9.59 -0.24
CA ILE A 103 2.44 -10.25 -1.26
C ILE A 103 2.49 -11.73 -0.93
N THR A 104 2.06 -12.54 -1.87
CA THR A 104 2.22 -13.98 -1.84
C THR A 104 3.33 -14.37 -2.79
N LEU A 105 4.39 -14.97 -2.25
CA LEU A 105 5.56 -15.42 -2.98
C LEU A 105 5.51 -16.93 -3.15
N THR A 106 5.80 -17.37 -4.36
CA THR A 106 6.15 -18.75 -4.71
C THR A 106 7.38 -18.74 -5.62
N ASP A 107 7.99 -19.88 -5.87
CA ASP A 107 9.16 -19.95 -6.76
C ASP A 107 8.84 -19.61 -8.22
N GLN A 108 7.56 -19.65 -8.60
CA GLN A 108 7.10 -19.45 -9.99
C GLN A 108 6.48 -18.06 -10.21
N GLU A 109 5.86 -17.48 -9.17
CA GLU A 109 5.08 -16.25 -9.32
C GLU A 109 4.99 -15.45 -8.03
N ILE A 110 4.71 -14.17 -8.20
CA ILE A 110 4.37 -13.22 -7.15
C ILE A 110 2.93 -12.78 -7.38
N LEU A 111 2.09 -12.94 -6.36
CA LEU A 111 0.74 -12.37 -6.34
C LEU A 111 0.71 -11.20 -5.36
N LEU A 112 0.39 -10.03 -5.87
CA LEU A 112 0.20 -8.81 -5.07
C LEU A 112 -1.28 -8.51 -4.96
N GLU A 113 -1.75 -8.26 -3.75
CA GLU A 113 -3.14 -7.89 -3.47
C GLU A 113 -3.15 -6.56 -2.70
N LYS A 114 -3.82 -5.54 -3.26
CA LYS A 114 -4.02 -4.23 -2.66
C LYS A 114 -5.25 -3.55 -3.24
N ASP A 115 -6.04 -2.87 -2.42
CA ASP A 115 -7.26 -2.16 -2.86
C ASP A 115 -8.21 -3.06 -3.67
N GLU A 116 -8.36 -4.34 -3.27
CA GLU A 116 -9.14 -5.36 -4.00
C GLU A 116 -8.60 -5.71 -5.41
N GLN A 117 -7.50 -5.10 -5.81
CA GLN A 117 -6.81 -5.42 -7.05
C GLN A 117 -5.79 -6.53 -6.82
N LYS A 118 -5.73 -7.47 -7.77
CA LYS A 118 -4.75 -8.55 -7.77
C LYS A 118 -3.87 -8.42 -9.00
N THR A 119 -2.58 -8.33 -8.77
CA THR A 119 -1.57 -8.33 -9.82
C THR A 119 -0.73 -9.59 -9.69
N ARG A 120 -0.64 -10.34 -10.77
CA ARG A 120 0.17 -11.58 -10.87
C ARG A 120 1.37 -11.31 -11.74
N LEU A 121 2.55 -11.63 -11.22
CA LEU A 121 3.81 -11.51 -11.93
C LEU A 121 4.48 -12.87 -11.98
N LEU A 122 4.84 -13.33 -13.18
CA LEU A 122 5.59 -14.57 -13.35
C LEU A 122 7.09 -14.32 -13.11
N ASN A 123 7.77 -15.28 -12.50
CA ASN A 123 9.21 -15.16 -12.21
C ASN A 123 10.03 -14.84 -13.46
N GLU A 124 9.67 -15.41 -14.61
CA GLU A 124 10.34 -15.15 -15.89
C GLU A 124 10.29 -13.69 -16.38
N GLN A 125 9.33 -12.89 -15.89
CA GLN A 125 9.19 -11.47 -16.22
C GLN A 125 10.06 -10.58 -15.33
N ILE A 126 10.52 -11.11 -14.19
CA ILE A 126 11.21 -10.37 -13.15
C ILE A 126 12.72 -10.44 -13.40
N GLU A 127 13.38 -9.29 -13.36
CA GLU A 127 14.84 -9.16 -13.41
C GLU A 127 15.43 -9.16 -12.01
N SER A 128 14.90 -8.28 -11.15
CA SER A 128 15.40 -8.14 -9.78
C SER A 128 14.38 -7.46 -8.88
N VAL A 129 14.62 -7.55 -7.58
CA VAL A 129 13.81 -6.95 -6.53
C VAL A 129 14.70 -6.20 -5.55
N PHE A 130 14.26 -5.02 -5.13
CA PHE A 130 14.99 -4.20 -4.15
C PHE A 130 14.06 -3.31 -3.33
N LEU A 131 14.61 -2.69 -2.29
CA LEU A 131 13.93 -1.64 -1.55
C LEU A 131 14.52 -0.27 -1.93
N ASP A 132 13.62 0.68 -2.20
CA ASP A 132 13.92 2.09 -2.34
C ASP A 132 13.23 2.83 -1.18
N GLY A 133 13.99 3.06 -0.10
CA GLY A 133 13.45 3.52 1.16
C GLY A 133 12.46 2.51 1.77
N LYS A 134 11.17 2.87 1.82
CA LYS A 134 10.08 2.00 2.28
C LYS A 134 9.28 1.37 1.14
N GLU A 135 9.65 1.61 -0.10
CA GLU A 135 8.97 1.08 -1.27
C GLU A 135 9.66 -0.21 -1.74
N LEU A 136 8.88 -1.25 -1.91
CA LEU A 136 9.30 -2.46 -2.61
C LEU A 136 9.19 -2.21 -4.10
N VAL A 137 10.28 -2.43 -4.81
CA VAL A 137 10.35 -2.30 -6.26
C VAL A 137 10.64 -3.67 -6.87
N ILE A 138 9.81 -4.07 -7.81
CA ILE A 138 10.02 -5.25 -8.65
C ILE A 138 10.34 -4.76 -10.05
N LEU A 139 11.57 -5.00 -10.48
CA LEU A 139 12.07 -4.62 -11.79
C LEU A 139 11.83 -5.74 -12.79
N GLY A 140 11.27 -5.39 -13.94
CA GLY A 140 11.10 -6.31 -15.05
C GLY A 140 12.31 -6.34 -15.98
N LYS A 141 12.47 -7.43 -16.72
CA LYS A 141 13.55 -7.61 -17.72
C LYS A 141 13.60 -6.53 -18.80
N SER A 142 12.50 -5.82 -19.01
CA SER A 142 12.43 -4.67 -19.92
C SER A 142 12.98 -3.37 -19.35
N GLY A 143 13.47 -3.36 -18.11
CA GLY A 143 13.94 -2.17 -17.40
C GLY A 143 12.84 -1.27 -16.82
N TYR A 144 11.57 -1.68 -16.95
CA TYR A 144 10.42 -1.02 -16.32
C TYR A 144 10.20 -1.56 -14.92
N GLU A 145 9.65 -0.73 -14.05
CA GLU A 145 9.19 -1.13 -12.73
C GLU A 145 7.82 -1.81 -12.87
N LEU A 146 7.75 -3.12 -12.66
CA LEU A 146 6.48 -3.86 -12.66
C LEU A 146 5.62 -3.49 -11.44
N VAL A 147 6.28 -3.18 -10.32
CA VAL A 147 5.67 -2.78 -9.06
C VAL A 147 6.56 -1.77 -8.36
N ARG A 148 5.95 -0.73 -7.80
CA ARG A 148 6.53 0.17 -6.80
C ARG A 148 5.45 0.49 -5.78
N GLU A 149 5.51 -0.14 -4.61
CA GLU A 149 4.51 0.00 -3.56
C GLU A 149 5.16 0.01 -2.18
N LYS A 150 4.59 0.80 -1.27
CA LYS A 150 5.01 0.79 0.14
C LYS A 150 4.70 -0.56 0.79
N HIS A 151 5.61 -1.01 1.64
CA HIS A 151 5.48 -2.24 2.40
C HIS A 151 5.89 -2.02 3.85
N ASP A 152 5.13 -2.61 4.78
CA ASP A 152 5.30 -2.36 6.22
C ASP A 152 6.12 -3.45 6.94
N ASP A 153 6.40 -4.58 6.30
CA ASP A 153 7.30 -5.60 6.87
C ASP A 153 8.74 -5.10 6.95
N SER A 154 9.52 -5.65 7.88
CA SER A 154 10.93 -5.28 8.03
C SER A 154 11.74 -5.63 6.77
N PRO A 155 12.72 -4.79 6.38
CA PRO A 155 13.58 -5.04 5.23
C PRO A 155 14.21 -6.43 5.22
N LYS A 156 14.62 -6.93 6.38
CA LYS A 156 15.20 -8.26 6.55
C LYS A 156 14.20 -9.36 6.16
N LYS A 157 12.95 -9.28 6.65
CA LYS A 157 11.91 -10.27 6.36
C LYS A 157 11.56 -10.30 4.87
N ILE A 158 11.49 -9.13 4.22
CA ILE A 158 11.24 -9.01 2.79
C ILE A 158 12.38 -9.67 2.01
N CYS A 159 13.62 -9.28 2.28
CA CYS A 159 14.82 -9.82 1.64
C CYS A 159 14.88 -11.36 1.73
N GLU A 160 14.75 -11.91 2.95
CA GLU A 160 14.77 -13.35 3.18
C GLU A 160 13.66 -14.08 2.40
N ALA A 161 12.46 -13.50 2.36
CA ALA A 161 11.34 -14.09 1.63
C ALA A 161 11.62 -14.18 0.13
N PHE A 162 12.12 -13.12 -0.50
CA PHE A 162 12.44 -13.12 -1.93
C PHE A 162 13.62 -14.04 -2.27
N ILE A 163 14.68 -14.02 -1.48
CA ILE A 163 15.84 -14.89 -1.69
C ILE A 163 15.45 -16.37 -1.55
N ASN A 164 14.64 -16.73 -0.55
CA ASN A 164 14.20 -18.11 -0.32
C ASN A 164 13.37 -18.68 -1.48
N HIS A 165 12.73 -17.82 -2.27
CA HIS A 165 11.98 -18.19 -3.46
C HIS A 165 12.77 -18.01 -4.77
N GLY A 166 14.09 -17.80 -4.68
CA GLY A 166 14.98 -17.72 -5.85
C GLY A 166 14.89 -16.43 -6.65
N TYR A 167 14.27 -15.36 -6.12
CA TYR A 167 14.27 -14.06 -6.77
C TYR A 167 15.60 -13.34 -6.57
N SER A 168 16.07 -12.64 -7.61
CA SER A 168 17.28 -11.83 -7.55
C SER A 168 17.06 -10.59 -6.67
N TRP A 169 17.73 -10.56 -5.53
CA TRP A 169 17.64 -9.45 -4.58
C TRP A 169 18.84 -8.51 -4.70
N LEU A 170 18.59 -7.23 -4.90
CA LEU A 170 19.64 -6.20 -4.94
C LEU A 170 19.74 -5.50 -3.58
N ALA A 171 20.77 -5.86 -2.82
CA ALA A 171 21.00 -5.31 -1.48
C ALA A 171 21.40 -3.81 -1.50
N GLU A 172 22.00 -3.34 -2.59
CA GLU A 172 22.43 -1.96 -2.78
C GLU A 172 21.29 -1.03 -3.22
N GLY A 173 20.08 -1.59 -3.43
CA GLY A 173 18.90 -0.85 -3.86
C GLY A 173 18.82 -0.69 -5.38
N ASP A 174 18.33 0.46 -5.84
CA ASP A 174 18.05 0.73 -7.25
C ASP A 174 19.33 0.72 -8.11
N PRO A 175 19.46 -0.22 -9.08
CA PRO A 175 20.62 -0.31 -9.95
C PRO A 175 20.75 0.88 -10.91
N PHE A 176 19.68 1.64 -11.10
CA PHE A 176 19.65 2.84 -11.96
C PHE A 176 19.71 4.14 -11.17
N LYS A 177 20.11 4.09 -9.91
CA LYS A 177 20.11 5.26 -9.01
C LYS A 177 20.83 6.47 -9.62
N ASP A 178 21.94 6.24 -10.28
CA ASP A 178 22.77 7.30 -10.86
C ASP A 178 22.24 7.83 -12.22
N GLU A 179 21.25 7.18 -12.80
CA GLU A 179 20.64 7.60 -14.06
C GLU A 179 19.52 8.63 -13.85
N TYR A 180 19.03 8.77 -12.63
CA TYR A 180 17.93 9.69 -12.34
C TYR A 180 18.40 11.14 -12.36
N LYS A 181 17.64 11.94 -13.09
CA LYS A 181 17.79 13.38 -13.18
C LYS A 181 16.65 14.07 -12.47
N ARG A 182 16.98 15.12 -11.72
CA ARG A 182 15.93 15.94 -11.11
C ARG A 182 15.11 16.63 -12.19
N TRP A 183 13.78 16.51 -12.09
CA TRP A 183 12.91 17.25 -12.98
C TRP A 183 12.85 18.74 -12.58
N VAL A 184 12.92 19.59 -13.59
CA VAL A 184 12.59 21.02 -13.51
C VAL A 184 11.58 21.34 -14.61
N PRO A 185 10.68 22.33 -14.43
CA PRO A 185 9.72 22.72 -15.44
C PRO A 185 10.41 23.00 -16.80
N ASP A 186 9.76 22.51 -17.86
CA ASP A 186 10.21 22.67 -19.23
C ASP A 186 11.61 22.09 -19.55
N SER A 187 11.96 20.99 -18.87
CA SER A 187 13.19 20.24 -19.14
C SER A 187 13.30 19.88 -20.63
N PRO A 188 14.35 20.29 -21.33
CA PRO A 188 14.48 20.06 -22.77
C PRO A 188 14.71 18.60 -23.17
N GLU A 189 15.13 17.77 -22.22
CA GLU A 189 15.33 16.32 -22.40
C GLU A 189 14.04 15.53 -22.40
N LEU A 190 12.93 16.12 -21.93
CA LEU A 190 11.60 15.53 -21.88
C LEU A 190 10.76 16.04 -23.05
N SER A 191 9.87 15.16 -23.56
CA SER A 191 8.86 15.59 -24.52
C SER A 191 7.89 16.61 -23.88
N LEU A 192 7.20 17.39 -24.69
CA LEU A 192 6.17 18.33 -24.22
C LEU A 192 5.11 17.61 -23.41
N SER A 193 4.68 16.42 -23.85
CA SER A 193 3.70 15.59 -23.13
C SER A 193 4.24 15.12 -21.79
N ALA A 194 5.49 14.66 -21.71
CA ALA A 194 6.11 14.24 -20.46
C ALA A 194 6.27 15.42 -19.48
N ASN A 195 6.70 16.59 -19.96
CA ASN A 195 6.76 17.80 -19.11
C ASN A 195 5.38 18.19 -18.56
N ALA A 196 4.32 18.11 -19.38
CA ALA A 196 2.96 18.40 -18.94
C ALA A 196 2.48 17.41 -17.84
N LEU A 197 2.76 16.10 -18.02
CA LEU A 197 2.45 15.08 -17.02
C LEU A 197 3.23 15.27 -15.72
N MET A 198 4.53 15.59 -15.80
CA MET A 198 5.37 15.87 -14.63
C MET A 198 4.85 17.08 -13.85
N LYS A 199 4.42 18.14 -14.55
CA LYS A 199 3.83 19.34 -13.93
C LYS A 199 2.49 19.02 -13.25
N ALA A 200 1.63 18.25 -13.90
CA ALA A 200 0.38 17.80 -13.30
C ALA A 200 0.63 16.96 -12.02
N ARG A 201 1.63 16.05 -12.11
CA ARG A 201 2.02 15.19 -11.01
C ARG A 201 2.63 15.98 -9.83
N GLU A 202 3.40 17.03 -10.08
CA GLU A 202 3.89 17.94 -9.04
C GLU A 202 2.72 18.59 -8.27
N MET A 203 1.67 19.00 -8.98
CA MET A 203 0.48 19.56 -8.35
C MET A 203 -0.25 18.54 -7.50
N ALA A 204 -0.40 17.31 -7.97
CA ALA A 204 -1.01 16.21 -7.23
C ALA A 204 -0.19 15.86 -5.96
N LEU A 205 1.15 15.84 -6.06
CA LEU A 205 2.04 15.65 -4.91
C LEU A 205 1.86 16.74 -3.84
N LYS A 206 1.81 18.02 -4.25
CA LYS A 206 1.59 19.15 -3.34
C LYS A 206 0.25 19.10 -2.63
N LYS A 207 -0.77 18.50 -3.28
CA LYS A 207 -2.13 18.34 -2.73
C LYS A 207 -2.33 17.01 -1.98
N ASN A 208 -1.31 16.12 -1.94
CA ASN A 208 -1.40 14.76 -1.41
C ASN A 208 -2.47 13.90 -2.11
N GLU A 209 -2.73 14.12 -3.40
CA GLU A 209 -3.65 13.34 -4.22
C GLU A 209 -2.97 12.05 -4.69
N VAL A 210 -2.83 11.06 -3.78
CA VAL A 210 -2.03 9.84 -3.98
C VAL A 210 -2.47 9.05 -5.22
N LYS A 211 -3.77 9.02 -5.52
CA LYS A 211 -4.32 8.31 -6.68
C LYS A 211 -3.82 8.94 -7.98
N ASP A 212 -3.93 10.25 -8.10
CA ASP A 212 -3.51 10.99 -9.29
C ASP A 212 -2.00 10.89 -9.51
N VAL A 213 -1.21 10.93 -8.42
CA VAL A 213 0.24 10.71 -8.47
C VAL A 213 0.58 9.36 -9.08
N LYS A 214 -0.15 8.29 -8.72
CA LYS A 214 0.05 6.94 -9.27
C LYS A 214 -0.41 6.83 -10.72
N GLU A 215 -1.55 7.42 -11.07
CA GLU A 215 -2.07 7.40 -12.43
C GLU A 215 -1.12 8.15 -13.39
N LEU A 216 -0.68 9.32 -13.01
CA LEU A 216 0.27 10.13 -13.80
C LEU A 216 1.64 9.44 -13.95
N ARG A 217 2.10 8.68 -12.92
CA ARG A 217 3.30 7.83 -13.05
C ARG A 217 3.12 6.80 -14.16
N LYS A 218 2.00 6.09 -14.20
CA LYS A 218 1.71 5.11 -15.25
C LYS A 218 1.68 5.73 -16.65
N GLU A 219 1.16 6.95 -16.78
CA GLU A 219 1.18 7.64 -18.07
C GLU A 219 2.61 8.02 -18.52
N LEU A 220 3.48 8.43 -17.57
CA LEU A 220 4.89 8.66 -17.84
C LEU A 220 5.63 7.38 -18.24
N GLU A 221 5.32 6.26 -17.60
CA GLU A 221 5.86 4.94 -17.96
C GLU A 221 5.52 4.55 -19.40
N LYS A 222 4.30 4.81 -19.86
CA LYS A 222 3.89 4.57 -21.25
C LYS A 222 4.72 5.39 -22.24
N LEU A 223 5.20 6.57 -21.83
CA LEU A 223 6.11 7.41 -22.62
C LEU A 223 7.58 6.98 -22.50
N GLY A 224 7.89 5.94 -21.72
CA GLY A 224 9.24 5.42 -21.50
C GLY A 224 10.03 6.14 -20.41
N TYR A 225 9.36 6.81 -19.49
CA TYR A 225 10.00 7.48 -18.35
C TYR A 225 9.62 6.83 -17.04
N ILE A 226 10.60 6.47 -16.23
CA ILE A 226 10.42 6.04 -14.85
C ILE A 226 10.61 7.25 -13.94
N VAL A 227 9.72 7.40 -12.97
CA VAL A 227 9.72 8.55 -12.05
C VAL A 227 9.74 8.08 -10.62
N ARG A 228 10.61 8.69 -9.82
CA ARG A 228 10.62 8.53 -8.36
C ARG A 228 10.54 9.89 -7.67
N ASP A 229 10.15 9.87 -6.40
CA ASP A 229 10.01 11.06 -5.59
C ASP A 229 11.02 11.04 -4.43
N GLU A 230 11.62 12.18 -4.18
CA GLU A 230 12.34 12.45 -2.93
C GLU A 230 11.66 13.66 -2.29
N GLU A 231 10.89 13.42 -1.23
CA GLU A 231 10.00 14.41 -0.61
C GLU A 231 9.00 15.00 -1.62
N THR A 232 9.18 16.27 -2.01
CA THR A 232 8.35 16.97 -3.01
C THR A 232 9.05 17.14 -4.34
N CYS A 233 10.29 16.66 -4.47
CA CYS A 233 11.05 16.71 -5.71
C CYS A 233 10.84 15.46 -6.54
N GLN A 234 10.69 15.62 -7.84
CA GLN A 234 10.55 14.52 -8.77
C GLN A 234 11.85 14.28 -9.50
N TYR A 235 12.21 13.02 -9.67
CA TYR A 235 13.35 12.56 -10.44
C TYR A 235 12.86 11.61 -11.51
N TRP A 236 13.50 11.61 -12.66
CA TRP A 236 13.12 10.78 -13.79
C TRP A 236 14.33 10.15 -14.48
N ARG A 237 14.16 8.99 -15.02
CA ARG A 237 15.08 8.35 -15.96
C ARG A 237 14.34 7.86 -17.19
N LYS A 238 15.05 7.76 -18.31
CA LYS A 238 14.48 7.17 -19.54
C LYS A 238 14.78 5.69 -19.57
N VAL A 239 13.77 4.87 -19.87
CA VAL A 239 14.00 3.44 -20.10
C VAL A 239 14.65 3.27 -21.46
N VAL A 240 15.84 2.71 -21.47
CA VAL A 240 16.50 2.28 -22.70
C VAL A 240 15.98 0.87 -22.97
N LYS A 241 15.17 0.69 -24.03
CA LYS A 241 14.80 -0.64 -24.47
C LYS A 241 16.08 -1.38 -24.84
N ILE A 242 16.45 -2.37 -24.06
CA ILE A 242 17.47 -3.34 -24.45
C ILE A 242 16.82 -4.17 -25.55
N GLY A 243 17.24 -3.93 -26.79
CA GLY A 243 16.76 -4.62 -27.97
C GLY A 243 17.14 -6.09 -28.04
#